data_9bca7b6ae995f62667a9511ab25fd6de
#
_entry.id   9bca7b6ae995f62667a9511ab25fd6de
#
_cell.length_a   1.000
_cell.length_b   1.000
_cell.length_c   1.000
_cell.angle_alpha   90.00
_cell.angle_beta   90.00
_cell.angle_gamma   90.00
#
_symmetry.space_group_name_H-M   'P 1'
#
loop_
_entity.id
_entity.type
_entity.pdbx_description
1 polymer ?
#
loop_
_entity_poly.entity_id
_entity_poly.type
_entity_poly.pdbx_seq_one_letter_code
_entity_poly.pdbx_strand_id
1 'polypeptide(L)'
;EKGCPYRNPIDGESWKLGDATVTVVYDGFQGTTYNECSIVLRVTCGGKSLLLTGDLPSTMEKQLLAKGYNFKADVLKVGHHGAGSSSCTAFIKAVQPQYAIISSSRASTARLPRASVLKRLALQFVKVYRTTDKDVVFNFIDGKISTPNKESIKYTCIKNGTIALSSKVFRSKGKAITPSVSLVVNGKVVSPSEYKIKYSSNKNPGVAKVKLTGLDKKFVGTCTTTFMILPKKETIKTKTVKLNKIKLGWEGQKNVTGYYLKYSTSKSFKKNVKYKIFNNEKNLNTTIKGLSFNKKYYFSVRAFKSNIGDGKWSKTISLKTEKLPIPTKGFFTEIIEKTKSIKLQWKKQSSKYDAGYMIQYSPDKKFKDDVETVTIKKVSKNSFKLKKKPKTKDYYIRVKGYNKYCNGKWSKVKKVKFAD
;
A
#
# COMPACT_ATOMS: atom_id res chain seq x y z
N GLU A 1 27.16 60.58 -39.12
CA GLU A 1 27.05 60.25 -37.68
C GLU A 1 26.38 61.40 -36.96
N LYS A 2 25.21 61.19 -36.38
CA LYS A 2 24.36 62.22 -35.77
C LYS A 2 24.86 62.64 -34.33
N GLY A 3 26.15 62.54 -34.02
CA GLY A 3 26.72 63.04 -32.77
C GLY A 3 26.03 62.67 -31.47
N CYS A 4 25.33 61.51 -31.40
CA CYS A 4 24.69 61.05 -30.20
C CYS A 4 25.77 60.59 -29.20
N PRO A 5 25.86 61.19 -28.01
CA PRO A 5 26.75 60.69 -26.98
C PRO A 5 26.38 59.26 -26.56
N TYR A 6 27.34 58.39 -26.46
CA TYR A 6 27.15 57.04 -25.98
C TYR A 6 28.05 56.78 -24.76
N ARG A 7 27.60 55.86 -23.89
CA ARG A 7 28.39 55.39 -22.80
C ARG A 7 28.07 53.92 -22.51
N ASN A 8 28.97 53.22 -21.88
CA ASN A 8 28.72 51.89 -21.42
C ASN A 8 27.77 51.93 -20.23
N PRO A 9 26.74 51.09 -20.21
CA PRO A 9 25.85 50.93 -19.06
C PRO A 9 26.63 50.28 -17.89
N ILE A 10 26.13 50.46 -16.68
CA ILE A 10 26.71 49.87 -15.46
C ILE A 10 25.61 49.08 -14.76
N ASP A 11 25.93 47.88 -14.25
CA ASP A 11 25.01 47.05 -13.48
C ASP A 11 24.36 47.83 -12.33
N GLY A 12 23.03 47.78 -12.23
CA GLY A 12 22.25 48.49 -11.22
C GLY A 12 21.94 49.96 -11.56
N GLU A 13 22.52 50.54 -12.60
CA GLU A 13 22.19 51.89 -13.05
C GLU A 13 20.72 51.97 -13.46
N SER A 14 20.05 53.11 -13.17
CA SER A 14 18.67 53.33 -13.56
C SER A 14 18.39 54.78 -13.92
N TRP A 15 17.40 54.97 -14.79
CA TRP A 15 16.90 56.29 -15.22
C TRP A 15 15.39 56.27 -15.45
N LYS A 16 14.79 57.43 -15.54
CA LYS A 16 13.39 57.61 -15.82
C LYS A 16 13.15 57.68 -17.32
N LEU A 17 12.04 57.05 -17.77
CA LEU A 17 11.49 57.15 -19.11
C LEU A 17 9.99 57.39 -18.95
N GLY A 18 9.57 58.66 -18.86
CA GLY A 18 8.21 59.00 -18.43
C GLY A 18 7.94 58.47 -17.02
N ASP A 19 6.83 57.78 -16.83
CA ASP A 19 6.44 57.16 -15.58
C ASP A 19 7.21 55.86 -15.31
N ALA A 20 7.91 55.31 -16.31
CA ALA A 20 8.69 54.09 -16.13
C ALA A 20 10.09 54.38 -15.56
N THR A 21 10.63 53.37 -14.89
CA THR A 21 12.05 53.30 -14.50
C THR A 21 12.72 52.20 -15.29
N VAL A 22 13.80 52.50 -15.98
CA VAL A 22 14.65 51.52 -16.64
C VAL A 22 15.86 51.26 -15.78
N THR A 23 16.15 49.98 -15.52
CA THR A 23 17.31 49.55 -14.71
C THR A 23 18.14 48.56 -15.52
N VAL A 24 19.46 48.75 -15.52
CA VAL A 24 20.43 47.81 -16.08
C VAL A 24 20.57 46.65 -15.11
N VAL A 25 20.12 45.46 -15.55
CA VAL A 25 20.24 44.21 -14.76
C VAL A 25 21.58 43.54 -15.04
N TYR A 26 22.08 43.64 -16.27
CA TYR A 26 23.37 43.16 -16.70
C TYR A 26 23.91 44.06 -17.82
N ASP A 27 25.12 44.57 -17.67
CA ASP A 27 25.75 45.58 -18.55
C ASP A 27 26.41 45.00 -19.81
N GLY A 28 26.49 43.66 -19.93
CA GLY A 28 27.14 42.99 -21.04
C GLY A 28 28.66 42.89 -20.94
N PHE A 29 29.29 43.46 -19.92
CA PHE A 29 30.75 43.60 -19.87
C PHE A 29 31.52 42.28 -19.65
N GLN A 30 30.87 41.25 -19.15
CA GLN A 30 31.51 39.95 -18.91
C GLN A 30 31.39 38.98 -20.11
N GLY A 31 30.80 39.41 -21.20
CA GLY A 31 30.66 38.61 -22.42
C GLY A 31 31.93 38.60 -23.28
N THR A 32 32.14 37.48 -23.96
CA THR A 32 33.26 37.30 -24.92
C THR A 32 32.77 37.26 -26.37
N THR A 33 31.47 37.07 -26.59
CA THR A 33 30.85 37.11 -27.90
C THR A 33 29.79 38.20 -27.97
N TYR A 34 29.43 38.67 -29.18
CA TYR A 34 28.38 39.67 -29.34
C TYR A 34 27.09 39.38 -28.58
N ASN A 35 26.64 38.15 -28.62
CA ASN A 35 25.41 37.76 -27.91
C ASN A 35 25.61 37.73 -26.38
N GLU A 36 26.80 37.38 -25.90
CA GLU A 36 27.13 37.40 -24.47
C GLU A 36 27.24 38.83 -23.93
N CYS A 37 27.58 39.80 -24.80
CA CYS A 37 27.59 41.22 -24.48
C CYS A 37 26.19 41.85 -24.54
N SER A 38 25.12 41.07 -24.63
CA SER A 38 23.74 41.58 -24.58
C SER A 38 23.46 42.29 -23.26
N ILE A 39 23.08 43.56 -23.31
CA ILE A 39 22.61 44.31 -22.16
C ILE A 39 21.25 43.81 -21.74
N VAL A 40 21.04 43.54 -20.47
CA VAL A 40 19.73 43.14 -19.92
C VAL A 40 19.13 44.32 -19.17
N LEU A 41 17.95 44.74 -19.60
CA LEU A 41 17.23 45.86 -18.99
C LEU A 41 15.93 45.38 -18.34
N ARG A 42 15.62 45.97 -17.21
CA ARG A 42 14.28 45.86 -16.60
C ARG A 42 13.59 47.21 -16.69
N VAL A 43 12.40 47.20 -17.32
CA VAL A 43 11.52 48.38 -17.37
C VAL A 43 10.39 48.12 -16.35
N THR A 44 10.26 49.04 -15.38
CA THR A 44 9.23 48.94 -14.32
C THR A 44 8.29 50.14 -14.43
N CYS A 45 6.98 49.85 -14.50
CA CYS A 45 5.95 50.87 -14.55
C CYS A 45 4.68 50.34 -13.86
N GLY A 46 3.97 51.18 -13.09
CA GLY A 46 2.74 50.79 -12.42
C GLY A 46 2.87 49.53 -11.56
N GLY A 47 4.01 49.30 -10.92
CA GLY A 47 4.28 48.13 -10.07
C GLY A 47 4.47 46.79 -10.85
N LYS A 48 4.58 46.86 -12.18
CA LYS A 48 4.83 45.72 -13.07
C LYS A 48 6.13 45.92 -13.85
N SER A 49 6.70 44.80 -14.33
CA SER A 49 8.03 44.83 -14.97
C SER A 49 8.10 44.00 -16.25
N LEU A 50 8.89 44.55 -17.20
CA LEU A 50 9.31 43.90 -18.43
C LEU A 50 10.82 43.67 -18.39
N LEU A 51 11.27 42.47 -18.68
CA LEU A 51 12.69 42.14 -18.84
C LEU A 51 13.00 42.03 -20.36
N LEU A 52 13.98 42.83 -20.77
CA LEU A 52 14.54 42.83 -22.13
C LEU A 52 15.93 42.17 -22.05
N THR A 53 16.15 41.10 -22.80
CA THR A 53 17.36 40.25 -22.62
C THR A 53 18.26 40.23 -23.84
N GLY A 54 17.99 41.06 -24.82
CA GLY A 54 18.76 41.05 -26.09
C GLY A 54 18.80 39.62 -26.65
N ASP A 55 19.98 39.20 -27.06
CA ASP A 55 20.27 37.86 -27.57
C ASP A 55 21.08 37.02 -26.61
N LEU A 56 21.00 37.32 -25.31
CA LEU A 56 21.74 36.66 -24.23
C LEU A 56 21.65 35.14 -24.32
N PRO A 57 22.77 34.40 -24.42
CA PRO A 57 22.77 32.96 -24.56
C PRO A 57 22.60 32.25 -23.21
N SER A 58 22.12 31.01 -23.25
CA SER A 58 21.84 30.20 -22.04
C SER A 58 23.10 29.90 -21.20
N THR A 59 24.27 29.98 -21.74
CA THR A 59 25.56 29.92 -21.00
C THR A 59 25.67 31.08 -20.03
N MET A 60 25.46 32.29 -20.55
CA MET A 60 25.48 33.51 -19.73
C MET A 60 24.32 33.60 -18.77
N GLU A 61 23.08 33.23 -19.21
CA GLU A 61 21.93 33.15 -18.32
C GLU A 61 22.23 32.32 -17.05
N LYS A 62 22.90 31.16 -17.21
CA LYS A 62 23.28 30.28 -16.09
C LYS A 62 24.39 30.86 -15.21
N GLN A 63 25.39 31.47 -15.84
CA GLN A 63 26.50 32.11 -15.11
C GLN A 63 25.99 33.28 -14.26
N LEU A 64 25.16 34.14 -14.83
CA LEU A 64 24.60 35.29 -14.12
C LEU A 64 23.65 34.85 -13.00
N LEU A 65 22.85 33.80 -13.20
CA LEU A 65 22.03 33.19 -12.13
C LEU A 65 22.90 32.66 -10.99
N ALA A 66 24.01 32.00 -11.31
CA ALA A 66 24.96 31.50 -10.30
C ALA A 66 25.64 32.64 -9.52
N LYS A 67 25.80 33.80 -10.13
CA LYS A 67 26.33 35.04 -9.49
C LYS A 67 25.27 35.82 -8.68
N GLY A 68 24.01 35.34 -8.64
CA GLY A 68 22.93 35.93 -7.86
C GLY A 68 22.19 37.08 -8.55
N TYR A 69 22.34 37.28 -9.85
CA TYR A 69 21.59 38.30 -10.58
C TYR A 69 20.09 38.05 -10.47
N ASN A 70 19.32 39.09 -10.18
CA ASN A 70 17.87 39.01 -10.07
C ASN A 70 17.21 39.36 -11.40
N PHE A 71 16.64 38.36 -12.06
CA PHE A 71 15.94 38.50 -13.35
C PHE A 71 14.40 38.52 -13.22
N LYS A 72 13.84 38.55 -12.02
CA LYS A 72 12.40 38.47 -11.81
C LYS A 72 11.66 39.57 -12.57
N ALA A 73 10.64 39.19 -13.38
CA ALA A 73 9.85 40.14 -14.14
C ALA A 73 8.52 39.51 -14.55
N ASP A 74 7.46 40.34 -14.74
CA ASP A 74 6.12 39.90 -15.10
C ASP A 74 6.03 39.57 -16.60
N VAL A 75 6.75 40.26 -17.44
CA VAL A 75 6.85 40.08 -18.87
C VAL A 75 8.28 39.81 -19.28
N LEU A 76 8.53 38.81 -20.12
CA LEU A 76 9.84 38.49 -20.66
C LEU A 76 9.85 38.70 -22.17
N LYS A 77 10.72 39.61 -22.66
CA LYS A 77 11.14 39.56 -24.07
C LYS A 77 12.12 38.38 -24.19
N VAL A 78 11.69 37.34 -24.86
CA VAL A 78 12.46 36.12 -25.04
C VAL A 78 13.76 36.40 -25.77
N GLY A 79 14.86 35.89 -25.21
CA GLY A 79 16.20 36.11 -25.76
C GLY A 79 16.34 35.53 -27.17
N HIS A 80 17.17 36.20 -27.98
CA HIS A 80 17.62 35.76 -29.30
C HIS A 80 16.46 35.27 -30.20
N HIS A 81 15.38 36.07 -30.24
CA HIS A 81 14.19 35.79 -31.04
C HIS A 81 13.56 34.40 -30.82
N GLY A 82 13.85 33.80 -29.67
CA GLY A 82 13.43 32.42 -29.36
C GLY A 82 14.34 31.35 -29.96
N ALA A 83 15.63 31.63 -30.13
CA ALA A 83 16.67 30.65 -30.47
C ALA A 83 16.83 29.60 -29.38
N GLY A 84 17.13 28.36 -29.78
CA GLY A 84 17.27 27.24 -28.85
C GLY A 84 18.40 27.43 -27.83
N SER A 85 19.38 28.25 -28.16
CA SER A 85 20.54 28.64 -27.35
C SER A 85 20.25 29.67 -26.25
N SER A 86 19.04 30.24 -26.20
CA SER A 86 18.63 31.25 -25.21
C SER A 86 17.37 30.82 -24.44
N SER A 87 17.03 31.55 -23.41
CA SER A 87 15.83 31.33 -22.57
C SER A 87 15.76 29.90 -22.03
N CYS A 88 16.82 29.45 -21.31
CA CYS A 88 16.89 28.13 -20.74
C CYS A 88 15.85 27.94 -19.61
N THR A 89 15.56 26.70 -19.27
CA THR A 89 14.52 26.38 -18.26
C THR A 89 14.85 27.01 -16.88
N ALA A 90 16.12 27.05 -16.48
CA ALA A 90 16.52 27.66 -15.21
C ALA A 90 16.25 29.16 -15.23
N PHE A 91 16.57 29.83 -16.35
CA PHE A 91 16.36 31.28 -16.53
C PHE A 91 14.86 31.61 -16.50
N ILE A 92 14.04 30.94 -17.30
CA ILE A 92 12.58 31.17 -17.28
C ILE A 92 11.98 30.98 -15.89
N LYS A 93 12.48 29.98 -15.12
CA LYS A 93 12.06 29.76 -13.73
C LYS A 93 12.48 30.87 -12.78
N ALA A 94 13.63 31.48 -13.01
CA ALA A 94 14.13 32.62 -12.21
C ALA A 94 13.38 33.92 -12.54
N VAL A 95 13.09 34.15 -13.81
CA VAL A 95 12.29 35.30 -14.27
C VAL A 95 10.85 35.22 -13.76
N GLN A 96 10.26 34.01 -13.74
CA GLN A 96 8.85 33.75 -13.36
C GLN A 96 7.84 34.58 -14.14
N PRO A 97 7.97 34.71 -15.47
CA PRO A 97 7.13 35.61 -16.24
C PRO A 97 5.71 35.05 -16.38
N GLN A 98 4.72 35.92 -16.31
CA GLN A 98 3.34 35.59 -16.68
C GLN A 98 3.17 35.62 -18.21
N TYR A 99 3.88 36.52 -18.88
CA TYR A 99 3.82 36.73 -20.31
C TYR A 99 5.21 36.69 -20.93
N ALA A 100 5.28 36.23 -22.19
CA ALA A 100 6.48 36.24 -23.00
C ALA A 100 6.23 36.86 -24.36
N ILE A 101 7.09 37.77 -24.77
CA ILE A 101 7.06 38.39 -26.11
C ILE A 101 8.20 37.78 -26.92
N ILE A 102 7.90 37.30 -28.12
CA ILE A 102 8.91 36.81 -29.05
C ILE A 102 8.89 37.72 -30.28
N SER A 103 9.92 38.52 -30.42
CA SER A 103 10.14 39.34 -31.63
C SER A 103 10.83 38.47 -32.69
N SER A 104 10.13 38.15 -33.76
CA SER A 104 10.65 37.34 -34.86
C SER A 104 9.92 37.67 -36.16
N SER A 105 10.59 37.55 -37.30
CA SER A 105 10.03 37.75 -38.59
C SER A 105 9.43 36.46 -39.17
N ARG A 106 8.35 36.57 -39.95
CA ARG A 106 7.79 35.46 -40.77
C ARG A 106 8.77 35.00 -41.82
N ALA A 107 9.56 35.93 -42.38
CA ALA A 107 10.54 35.64 -43.40
C ALA A 107 11.88 35.11 -42.89
N SER A 108 11.99 34.87 -41.59
CA SER A 108 13.24 34.37 -40.97
C SER A 108 13.63 33.00 -41.47
N THR A 109 14.73 32.89 -42.18
CA THR A 109 15.35 31.63 -42.61
C THR A 109 15.79 30.77 -41.40
N ALA A 110 16.07 31.39 -40.25
CA ALA A 110 16.42 30.73 -39.01
C ALA A 110 15.29 29.92 -38.36
N ARG A 111 14.06 29.96 -38.90
CA ARG A 111 12.88 29.27 -38.40
C ARG A 111 12.64 29.51 -36.90
N LEU A 112 12.75 30.74 -36.46
CA LEU A 112 12.50 31.18 -35.08
C LEU A 112 11.02 31.51 -34.84
N PRO A 113 10.50 31.29 -33.63
CA PRO A 113 11.13 30.67 -32.50
C PRO A 113 11.25 29.14 -32.60
N ARG A 114 12.27 28.56 -31.99
CA ARG A 114 12.45 27.10 -31.92
C ARG A 114 11.36 26.46 -31.08
N ALA A 115 10.93 25.28 -31.48
CA ALA A 115 9.94 24.48 -30.74
C ALA A 115 10.36 24.20 -29.28
N SER A 116 11.66 24.02 -29.03
CA SER A 116 12.20 23.80 -27.69
C SER A 116 11.94 24.97 -26.73
N VAL A 117 12.03 26.22 -27.22
CA VAL A 117 11.76 27.42 -26.41
C VAL A 117 10.27 27.52 -26.09
N LEU A 118 9.42 27.37 -27.12
CA LEU A 118 7.96 27.39 -26.93
C LEU A 118 7.47 26.31 -25.94
N LYS A 119 8.06 25.12 -25.99
CA LYS A 119 7.78 24.05 -25.02
C LYS A 119 8.23 24.42 -23.60
N ARG A 120 9.43 25.01 -23.44
CA ARG A 120 9.93 25.48 -22.11
C ARG A 120 8.98 26.51 -21.50
N LEU A 121 8.52 27.48 -22.29
CA LEU A 121 7.55 28.49 -21.86
C LEU A 121 6.21 27.87 -21.48
N ALA A 122 5.67 26.97 -22.31
CA ALA A 122 4.41 26.27 -22.04
C ALA A 122 4.49 25.42 -20.76
N LEU A 123 5.63 24.75 -20.48
CA LEU A 123 5.86 23.97 -19.26
C LEU A 123 5.88 24.82 -17.99
N GLN A 124 6.11 26.13 -18.10
CA GLN A 124 6.01 27.10 -17.01
C GLN A 124 4.69 27.90 -17.05
N PHE A 125 3.72 27.52 -17.91
CA PHE A 125 2.42 28.19 -18.10
C PHE A 125 2.51 29.63 -18.55
N VAL A 126 3.60 30.03 -19.21
CA VAL A 126 3.81 31.40 -19.73
C VAL A 126 2.97 31.59 -20.97
N LYS A 127 2.18 32.66 -20.99
CA LYS A 127 1.42 33.08 -22.18
C LYS A 127 2.33 33.73 -23.21
N VAL A 128 2.33 33.26 -24.45
CA VAL A 128 3.27 33.69 -25.48
C VAL A 128 2.58 34.59 -26.53
N TYR A 129 3.23 35.69 -26.87
CA TYR A 129 2.80 36.65 -27.92
C TYR A 129 3.94 36.83 -28.90
N ARG A 130 3.62 36.88 -30.21
CA ARG A 130 4.61 36.92 -31.29
C ARG A 130 4.36 38.11 -32.19
N THR A 131 5.43 38.88 -32.48
CA THR A 131 5.34 40.01 -33.43
C THR A 131 5.13 39.60 -34.87
N THR A 132 5.32 38.30 -35.20
CA THR A 132 4.95 37.75 -36.52
C THR A 132 3.44 37.79 -36.81
N ASP A 133 2.63 37.89 -35.78
CA ASP A 133 1.17 37.83 -35.91
C ASP A 133 0.61 39.24 -36.02
N LYS A 134 1.05 40.17 -35.20
CA LYS A 134 0.72 41.62 -35.16
C LYS A 134 1.71 42.33 -34.21
N ASP A 135 1.65 43.66 -34.19
CA ASP A 135 2.31 44.42 -33.10
C ASP A 135 1.80 43.94 -31.75
N VAL A 136 2.73 43.79 -30.80
CA VAL A 136 2.41 43.29 -29.47
C VAL A 136 2.45 44.44 -28.48
N VAL A 137 1.28 44.80 -27.96
CA VAL A 137 1.09 45.86 -26.98
C VAL A 137 0.77 45.30 -25.61
N PHE A 138 1.43 45.78 -24.59
CA PHE A 138 1.14 45.54 -23.19
C PHE A 138 0.97 46.86 -22.44
N ASN A 139 -0.12 46.99 -21.72
CA ASN A 139 -0.40 48.14 -20.85
C ASN A 139 -0.11 47.76 -19.41
N PHE A 140 0.68 48.60 -18.75
CA PHE A 140 1.04 48.45 -17.31
C PHE A 140 0.37 49.60 -16.56
N ILE A 141 -0.78 49.37 -15.96
CA ILE A 141 -1.60 50.38 -15.30
C ILE A 141 -2.07 49.78 -13.94
N ASP A 142 -1.87 50.54 -12.88
CA ASP A 142 -2.34 50.25 -11.50
C ASP A 142 -2.09 48.82 -11.05
N GLY A 143 -0.87 48.33 -11.21
CA GLY A 143 -0.48 46.99 -10.83
C GLY A 143 -1.04 45.87 -11.68
N LYS A 144 -1.70 46.19 -12.81
CA LYS A 144 -2.27 45.24 -13.73
C LYS A 144 -1.56 45.25 -15.09
N ILE A 145 -1.55 44.09 -15.73
CA ILE A 145 -1.08 43.96 -17.13
C ILE A 145 -2.26 43.59 -17.98
N SER A 146 -2.47 44.36 -19.04
CA SER A 146 -3.47 44.06 -20.06
C SER A 146 -2.87 44.11 -21.46
N THR A 147 -3.49 43.42 -22.42
CA THR A 147 -3.06 43.40 -23.80
C THR A 147 -4.27 43.15 -24.72
N PRO A 148 -4.40 43.89 -25.80
CA PRO A 148 -5.41 43.63 -26.84
C PRO A 148 -5.02 42.46 -27.74
N ASN A 149 -3.78 41.96 -27.63
CA ASN A 149 -3.30 40.90 -28.50
C ASN A 149 -3.84 39.53 -28.09
N LYS A 150 -4.04 38.68 -29.10
CA LYS A 150 -4.38 37.26 -28.89
C LYS A 150 -3.12 36.45 -28.63
N GLU A 151 -3.19 35.53 -27.63
CA GLU A 151 -2.12 34.62 -27.34
C GLU A 151 -1.77 33.68 -28.50
N SER A 152 -0.48 33.56 -28.80
CA SER A 152 0.05 32.68 -29.84
C SER A 152 0.27 31.24 -29.29
N ILE A 153 -0.82 30.50 -29.11
CA ILE A 153 -0.79 29.16 -28.52
C ILE A 153 -0.27 28.14 -29.53
N LYS A 154 0.89 27.53 -29.24
CA LYS A 154 1.40 26.36 -29.99
C LYS A 154 1.42 25.08 -29.15
N TYR A 155 1.73 25.20 -27.88
CA TYR A 155 1.79 24.08 -26.95
C TYR A 155 0.95 24.35 -25.70
N THR A 156 0.25 23.32 -25.23
CA THR A 156 -0.54 23.36 -23.99
C THR A 156 0.08 22.39 -22.98
N CYS A 157 0.41 22.87 -21.80
CA CYS A 157 0.94 22.03 -20.72
C CYS A 157 -0.18 21.23 -20.04
N ILE A 158 0.00 19.92 -19.93
CA ILE A 158 -0.97 19.03 -19.27
C ILE A 158 -0.75 18.88 -17.77
N LYS A 159 0.23 19.54 -17.16
CA LYS A 159 0.60 19.37 -15.74
C LYS A 159 -0.59 19.60 -14.80
N ASN A 160 -1.41 20.59 -15.07
CA ASN A 160 -2.62 20.93 -14.31
C ASN A 160 -3.90 20.28 -14.86
N GLY A 161 -3.76 19.33 -15.79
CA GLY A 161 -4.89 18.59 -16.32
C GLY A 161 -5.54 17.67 -15.28
N THR A 162 -6.86 17.54 -15.38
CA THR A 162 -7.64 16.62 -14.55
C THR A 162 -7.73 15.26 -15.23
N ILE A 163 -7.30 14.19 -14.51
CA ILE A 163 -7.41 12.81 -14.99
C ILE A 163 -8.61 12.15 -14.33
N ALA A 164 -9.58 11.76 -15.15
CA ALA A 164 -10.68 10.89 -14.74
C ALA A 164 -10.34 9.43 -15.07
N LEU A 165 -10.65 8.54 -14.14
CA LEU A 165 -10.51 7.09 -14.29
C LEU A 165 -11.88 6.43 -14.24
N SER A 166 -12.06 5.29 -14.94
CA SER A 166 -13.31 4.50 -14.90
C SER A 166 -13.69 4.06 -13.47
N SER A 167 -12.72 3.94 -12.59
CA SER A 167 -12.92 3.78 -11.13
C SER A 167 -11.64 4.19 -10.40
N LYS A 168 -11.79 4.60 -9.13
CA LYS A 168 -10.66 4.87 -8.23
C LYS A 168 -10.32 3.67 -7.32
N VAL A 169 -11.14 2.61 -7.33
CA VAL A 169 -10.96 1.44 -6.49
C VAL A 169 -11.22 0.17 -7.31
N PHE A 170 -10.27 -0.74 -7.27
CA PHE A 170 -10.33 -2.05 -7.94
C PHE A 170 -10.01 -3.17 -6.96
N ARG A 171 -10.30 -4.42 -7.37
CA ARG A 171 -9.80 -5.62 -6.68
C ARG A 171 -8.73 -6.30 -7.49
N SER A 172 -7.69 -6.77 -6.81
CA SER A 172 -6.63 -7.55 -7.46
C SER A 172 -7.23 -8.76 -8.17
N LYS A 173 -6.79 -8.96 -9.40
CA LYS A 173 -7.10 -10.14 -10.23
C LYS A 173 -5.86 -11.00 -10.46
N GLY A 174 -4.72 -10.68 -9.79
CA GLY A 174 -3.43 -11.31 -10.01
C GLY A 174 -2.71 -10.88 -11.30
N LYS A 175 -3.35 -10.04 -12.12
CA LYS A 175 -2.81 -9.42 -13.35
C LYS A 175 -2.92 -7.90 -13.28
N ALA A 176 -2.21 -7.20 -14.15
CA ALA A 176 -2.21 -5.74 -14.22
C ALA A 176 -3.63 -5.19 -14.44
N ILE A 177 -3.95 -4.10 -13.76
CA ILE A 177 -5.23 -3.37 -13.86
C ILE A 177 -4.94 -2.05 -14.57
N THR A 178 -5.63 -1.80 -15.68
CA THR A 178 -5.47 -0.63 -16.55
C THR A 178 -6.83 0.03 -16.74
N PRO A 179 -7.28 0.88 -15.79
CA PRO A 179 -8.52 1.60 -15.94
C PRO A 179 -8.50 2.48 -17.19
N SER A 180 -9.64 2.68 -17.83
CA SER A 180 -9.77 3.69 -18.86
C SER A 180 -9.56 5.08 -18.28
N VAL A 181 -8.94 5.94 -19.10
CA VAL A 181 -8.45 7.26 -18.70
C VAL A 181 -9.07 8.31 -19.62
N SER A 182 -9.53 9.41 -19.05
CA SER A 182 -9.88 10.64 -19.77
C SER A 182 -9.10 11.81 -19.18
N LEU A 183 -8.50 12.64 -20.02
CA LEU A 183 -7.74 13.82 -19.63
C LEU A 183 -8.52 15.08 -20.04
N VAL A 184 -8.71 16.00 -19.10
CA VAL A 184 -9.29 17.32 -19.33
C VAL A 184 -8.25 18.39 -19.05
N VAL A 185 -8.02 19.30 -19.99
CA VAL A 185 -7.10 20.44 -19.85
C VAL A 185 -7.84 21.71 -20.30
N ASN A 186 -7.82 22.74 -19.45
CA ASN A 186 -8.52 24.01 -19.69
C ASN A 186 -10.01 23.80 -20.08
N GLY A 187 -10.69 22.89 -19.38
CA GLY A 187 -12.11 22.56 -19.60
C GLY A 187 -12.40 21.72 -20.84
N LYS A 188 -11.41 21.34 -21.64
CA LYS A 188 -11.58 20.55 -22.86
C LYS A 188 -11.00 19.15 -22.72
N VAL A 189 -11.73 18.16 -23.26
CA VAL A 189 -11.23 16.75 -23.27
C VAL A 189 -10.12 16.66 -24.34
N VAL A 190 -9.00 16.07 -23.92
CA VAL A 190 -7.83 15.82 -24.78
C VAL A 190 -7.97 14.42 -25.41
N SER A 191 -7.80 14.34 -26.74
CA SER A 191 -7.82 13.04 -27.43
C SER A 191 -6.78 12.07 -26.88
N PRO A 192 -7.10 10.77 -26.70
CA PRO A 192 -6.13 9.77 -26.31
C PRO A 192 -4.91 9.64 -27.22
N SER A 193 -5.02 10.05 -28.48
CA SER A 193 -3.93 10.09 -29.45
C SER A 193 -2.89 11.19 -29.19
N GLU A 194 -3.15 12.11 -28.24
CA GLU A 194 -2.30 13.25 -27.93
C GLU A 194 -1.39 13.01 -26.69
N TYR A 195 -1.54 11.88 -26.01
CA TYR A 195 -0.73 11.55 -24.83
C TYR A 195 -0.44 10.05 -24.71
N LYS A 196 0.66 9.72 -24.05
CA LYS A 196 1.00 8.35 -23.65
C LYS A 196 0.52 8.10 -22.23
N ILE A 197 0.05 6.86 -21.97
CA ILE A 197 -0.37 6.39 -20.64
C ILE A 197 0.65 5.39 -20.14
N LYS A 198 1.14 5.58 -18.90
CA LYS A 198 1.97 4.61 -18.19
C LYS A 198 1.33 4.28 -16.86
N TYR A 199 1.11 3.00 -16.61
CA TYR A 199 0.67 2.47 -15.32
C TYR A 199 1.87 1.93 -14.55
N SER A 200 1.84 2.06 -13.22
CA SER A 200 2.84 1.47 -12.33
C SER A 200 2.20 1.00 -11.04
N SER A 201 2.80 -0.02 -10.39
CA SER A 201 2.28 -0.67 -9.16
C SER A 201 0.83 -1.18 -9.31
N ASN A 202 0.39 -1.51 -10.52
CA ASN A 202 -1.01 -1.76 -10.88
C ASN A 202 -1.40 -3.25 -10.90
N LYS A 203 -0.64 -4.13 -10.23
CA LYS A 203 -0.91 -5.59 -10.20
C LYS A 203 -1.33 -6.08 -8.81
N ASN A 204 -0.62 -5.64 -7.78
CA ASN A 204 -0.79 -6.12 -6.41
C ASN A 204 -1.62 -5.14 -5.56
N PRO A 205 -2.19 -5.57 -4.43
CA PRO A 205 -2.86 -4.68 -3.49
C PRO A 205 -2.00 -3.49 -3.07
N GLY A 206 -2.56 -2.30 -3.10
CA GLY A 206 -1.85 -1.06 -2.79
C GLY A 206 -2.34 0.13 -3.60
N VAL A 207 -1.54 1.20 -3.63
CA VAL A 207 -1.79 2.38 -4.46
C VAL A 207 -1.06 2.21 -5.79
N ALA A 208 -1.82 2.22 -6.87
CA ALA A 208 -1.30 2.23 -8.24
C ALA A 208 -1.27 3.67 -8.78
N LYS A 209 -0.35 3.94 -9.71
CA LYS A 209 -0.15 5.25 -10.31
C LYS A 209 -0.39 5.20 -11.82
N VAL A 210 -1.07 6.23 -12.32
CA VAL A 210 -1.22 6.52 -13.74
C VAL A 210 -0.46 7.79 -14.05
N LYS A 211 0.44 7.74 -15.01
CA LYS A 211 1.17 8.91 -15.54
C LYS A 211 0.80 9.11 -17.00
N LEU A 212 0.35 10.31 -17.32
CA LEU A 212 0.14 10.76 -18.69
C LEU A 212 1.31 11.65 -19.11
N THR A 213 1.73 11.53 -20.36
CA THR A 213 2.80 12.33 -20.96
C THR A 213 2.34 12.82 -22.32
N GLY A 214 2.28 14.13 -22.53
CA GLY A 214 1.96 14.72 -23.81
C GLY A 214 2.94 14.30 -24.90
N LEU A 215 2.46 14.16 -26.13
CA LEU A 215 3.26 13.66 -27.27
C LEU A 215 4.10 14.74 -27.95
N ASP A 216 4.22 15.94 -27.34
CA ASP A 216 5.03 17.05 -27.87
C ASP A 216 4.59 17.61 -29.24
N LYS A 217 3.41 17.24 -29.71
CA LYS A 217 2.78 17.83 -30.91
C LYS A 217 2.01 19.11 -30.59
N LYS A 218 1.00 18.98 -29.75
CA LYS A 218 0.17 20.05 -29.21
C LYS A 218 0.22 20.11 -27.69
N PHE A 219 0.34 18.98 -27.05
CA PHE A 219 0.36 18.85 -25.59
C PHE A 219 1.74 18.45 -25.11
N VAL A 220 2.21 19.11 -24.03
CA VAL A 220 3.54 18.90 -23.43
C VAL A 220 3.41 18.67 -21.94
N GLY A 221 4.45 18.08 -21.35
CA GLY A 221 4.52 17.84 -19.90
C GLY A 221 3.85 16.54 -19.48
N THR A 222 3.67 16.42 -18.15
CA THR A 222 3.12 15.20 -17.54
C THR A 222 2.14 15.56 -16.44
N CYS A 223 1.09 14.75 -16.29
CA CYS A 223 0.23 14.75 -15.11
C CYS A 223 0.04 13.33 -14.57
N THR A 224 -0.35 13.20 -13.31
CA THR A 224 -0.46 11.92 -12.64
C THR A 224 -1.68 11.83 -11.76
N THR A 225 -2.24 10.63 -11.65
CA THR A 225 -3.28 10.30 -10.68
C THR A 225 -3.03 8.92 -10.09
N THR A 226 -3.80 8.52 -9.09
CA THR A 226 -3.69 7.22 -8.42
C THR A 226 -5.03 6.52 -8.34
N PHE A 227 -4.97 5.19 -8.16
CA PHE A 227 -6.12 4.37 -7.81
C PHE A 227 -5.73 3.28 -6.82
N MET A 228 -6.67 2.78 -6.05
CA MET A 228 -6.45 1.75 -5.04
C MET A 228 -6.76 0.37 -5.59
N ILE A 229 -5.94 -0.62 -5.20
CA ILE A 229 -6.15 -2.04 -5.48
C ILE A 229 -6.34 -2.76 -4.15
N LEU A 230 -7.56 -3.21 -3.88
CA LEU A 230 -7.91 -4.04 -2.73
C LEU A 230 -7.44 -5.49 -2.93
N PRO A 231 -7.18 -6.25 -1.85
CA PRO A 231 -6.88 -7.67 -1.94
C PRO A 231 -8.00 -8.47 -2.63
N LYS A 232 -7.64 -9.52 -3.37
CA LYS A 232 -8.60 -10.47 -3.94
C LYS A 232 -9.27 -11.29 -2.84
N LYS A 233 -10.33 -12.01 -3.19
CA LYS A 233 -10.97 -13.02 -2.34
C LYS A 233 -10.02 -14.19 -2.12
N GLU A 234 -9.88 -14.65 -0.86
CA GLU A 234 -9.06 -15.80 -0.51
C GLU A 234 -9.75 -17.14 -0.77
N THR A 235 -8.95 -18.21 -0.84
CA THR A 235 -9.41 -19.59 -0.94
C THR A 235 -8.74 -20.43 0.13
N ILE A 236 -9.55 -21.15 0.94
CA ILE A 236 -9.04 -22.14 1.90
C ILE A 236 -8.70 -23.42 1.14
N LYS A 237 -7.42 -23.81 1.14
CA LYS A 237 -6.87 -24.97 0.41
C LYS A 237 -6.76 -26.21 1.31
N THR A 238 -6.06 -26.09 2.43
CA THR A 238 -5.80 -27.20 3.35
C THR A 238 -6.80 -27.22 4.50
N LYS A 239 -7.32 -28.41 4.80
CA LYS A 239 -8.28 -28.66 5.88
C LYS A 239 -7.95 -30.00 6.53
N THR A 240 -7.63 -30.00 7.81
CA THR A 240 -7.38 -31.25 8.56
C THR A 240 -8.03 -31.16 9.92
N VAL A 241 -8.73 -32.20 10.31
CA VAL A 241 -9.33 -32.37 11.65
C VAL A 241 -8.55 -33.43 12.38
N LYS A 242 -8.20 -33.17 13.63
CA LYS A 242 -7.61 -34.15 14.55
C LYS A 242 -8.13 -33.89 15.96
N LEU A 243 -9.00 -34.76 16.45
CA LEU A 243 -9.69 -34.60 17.73
C LEU A 243 -10.46 -33.26 17.79
N ASN A 244 -10.10 -32.41 18.76
CA ASN A 244 -10.66 -31.07 18.97
C ASN A 244 -9.78 -29.97 18.39
N LYS A 245 -8.98 -30.29 17.36
CA LYS A 245 -8.12 -29.35 16.64
C LYS A 245 -8.46 -29.35 15.16
N ILE A 246 -8.42 -28.16 14.55
CA ILE A 246 -8.63 -28.00 13.11
C ILE A 246 -7.47 -27.18 12.57
N LYS A 247 -6.73 -27.74 11.60
CA LYS A 247 -5.69 -27.04 10.83
C LYS A 247 -6.30 -26.55 9.52
N LEU A 248 -6.07 -25.30 9.21
CA LEU A 248 -6.48 -24.63 7.98
C LEU A 248 -5.28 -24.01 7.29
N GLY A 249 -5.31 -24.01 5.96
CA GLY A 249 -4.35 -23.29 5.13
C GLY A 249 -5.07 -22.62 3.96
N TRP A 250 -4.56 -21.47 3.50
CA TRP A 250 -5.13 -20.70 2.40
C TRP A 250 -4.07 -20.33 1.36
N GLU A 251 -4.54 -19.85 0.20
CA GLU A 251 -3.69 -19.64 -0.97
C GLU A 251 -2.65 -18.52 -0.77
N GLY A 252 -3.08 -17.41 -0.19
CA GLY A 252 -2.24 -16.25 0.01
C GLY A 252 -2.17 -15.29 -1.17
N GLN A 253 -1.63 -14.10 -0.91
CA GLN A 253 -1.43 -13.02 -1.89
C GLN A 253 -0.15 -12.27 -1.57
N LYS A 254 0.52 -11.74 -2.62
CA LYS A 254 1.65 -10.82 -2.45
C LYS A 254 1.18 -9.42 -2.09
N ASN A 255 2.00 -8.71 -1.36
CA ASN A 255 1.81 -7.31 -0.98
C ASN A 255 0.53 -7.02 -0.17
N VAL A 256 0.11 -7.96 0.66
CA VAL A 256 -0.89 -7.74 1.72
C VAL A 256 -0.20 -7.53 3.06
N THR A 257 -0.87 -6.92 4.03
CA THR A 257 -0.34 -6.81 5.40
C THR A 257 -0.52 -8.12 6.15
N GLY A 258 -1.62 -8.85 5.87
CA GLY A 258 -1.91 -10.10 6.54
C GLY A 258 -3.30 -10.64 6.26
N TYR A 259 -3.81 -11.43 7.22
CA TYR A 259 -5.08 -12.14 7.07
C TYR A 259 -5.91 -12.08 8.33
N TYR A 260 -7.23 -12.00 8.15
CA TYR A 260 -8.23 -12.26 9.18
C TYR A 260 -8.83 -13.64 8.95
N LEU A 261 -8.84 -14.47 9.97
CA LEU A 261 -9.63 -15.70 10.03
C LEU A 261 -10.76 -15.51 11.03
N LYS A 262 -11.99 -15.74 10.61
CA LYS A 262 -13.13 -15.85 11.52
C LYS A 262 -13.65 -17.28 11.56
N TYR A 263 -14.13 -17.70 12.75
CA TYR A 263 -14.76 -18.99 12.92
C TYR A 263 -15.85 -18.95 13.99
N SER A 264 -16.84 -19.80 13.81
CA SER A 264 -18.03 -19.87 14.67
C SER A 264 -18.71 -21.23 14.56
N THR A 265 -19.58 -21.56 15.51
CA THR A 265 -20.54 -22.67 15.40
C THR A 265 -21.80 -22.29 14.60
N SER A 266 -21.98 -21.00 14.31
CA SER A 266 -23.07 -20.46 13.46
C SER A 266 -22.61 -20.25 12.03
N LYS A 267 -23.34 -20.79 11.04
CA LYS A 267 -23.05 -20.66 9.60
C LYS A 267 -23.08 -19.19 9.14
N SER A 268 -23.97 -18.40 9.70
CA SER A 268 -24.12 -16.98 9.36
C SER A 268 -23.14 -16.06 10.07
N PHE A 269 -22.32 -16.59 10.98
CA PHE A 269 -21.42 -15.80 11.85
C PHE A 269 -22.15 -14.70 12.67
N LYS A 270 -23.42 -14.94 13.05
CA LYS A 270 -24.17 -13.99 13.90
C LYS A 270 -23.92 -14.19 15.39
N LYS A 271 -23.50 -15.38 15.83
CA LYS A 271 -23.28 -15.74 17.24
C LYS A 271 -21.93 -16.42 17.42
N ASN A 272 -21.29 -16.20 18.57
CA ASN A 272 -20.03 -16.86 19.00
C ASN A 272 -18.91 -16.79 17.96
N VAL A 273 -18.75 -15.64 17.32
CA VAL A 273 -17.70 -15.44 16.32
C VAL A 273 -16.36 -15.15 17.01
N LYS A 274 -15.36 -15.91 16.65
CA LYS A 274 -13.98 -15.71 17.08
C LYS A 274 -13.13 -15.29 15.88
N TYR A 275 -12.18 -14.41 16.12
CA TYR A 275 -11.25 -13.90 15.12
C TYR A 275 -9.81 -14.27 15.47
N LYS A 276 -9.00 -14.52 14.44
CA LYS A 276 -7.53 -14.52 14.51
C LYS A 276 -6.99 -13.58 13.45
N ILE A 277 -5.98 -12.82 13.83
CA ILE A 277 -5.30 -11.85 12.96
C ILE A 277 -3.87 -12.34 12.75
N PHE A 278 -3.40 -12.28 11.52
CA PHE A 278 -2.06 -12.65 11.11
C PHE A 278 -1.44 -11.45 10.38
N ASN A 279 -0.51 -10.76 11.01
CA ASN A 279 0.12 -9.53 10.51
C ASN A 279 1.35 -9.82 9.61
N ASN A 280 1.28 -10.88 8.81
CA ASN A 280 2.33 -11.22 7.87
C ASN A 280 1.72 -11.96 6.66
N GLU A 281 2.10 -11.55 5.44
CA GLU A 281 1.64 -12.17 4.20
C GLU A 281 2.08 -13.64 4.03
N LYS A 282 3.11 -14.08 4.78
CA LYS A 282 3.60 -15.47 4.78
C LYS A 282 2.84 -16.38 5.73
N ASN A 283 1.97 -15.86 6.58
CA ASN A 283 1.15 -16.65 7.51
C ASN A 283 -0.05 -17.28 6.78
N LEU A 284 0.18 -18.36 6.06
CA LEU A 284 -0.79 -19.01 5.17
C LEU A 284 -1.51 -20.20 5.81
N ASN A 285 -1.27 -20.50 7.08
CA ASN A 285 -1.94 -21.58 7.79
C ASN A 285 -2.04 -21.34 9.30
N THR A 286 -2.92 -22.07 9.94
CA THR A 286 -3.06 -22.06 11.41
C THR A 286 -3.73 -23.33 11.91
N THR A 287 -3.50 -23.64 13.19
CA THR A 287 -4.24 -24.67 13.90
C THR A 287 -5.08 -24.05 15.01
N ILE A 288 -6.39 -24.25 14.96
CA ILE A 288 -7.31 -23.88 16.03
C ILE A 288 -7.38 -25.08 16.99
N LYS A 289 -7.04 -24.84 18.26
CA LYS A 289 -7.02 -25.85 19.33
C LYS A 289 -8.16 -25.57 20.33
N GLY A 290 -8.49 -26.58 21.17
CA GLY A 290 -9.45 -26.40 22.26
C GLY A 290 -10.90 -26.26 21.81
N LEU A 291 -11.24 -26.75 20.62
CA LEU A 291 -12.62 -26.77 20.13
C LEU A 291 -13.44 -27.81 20.88
N SER A 292 -14.76 -27.62 20.98
CA SER A 292 -15.67 -28.62 21.53
C SER A 292 -15.67 -29.89 20.66
N PHE A 293 -15.70 -31.06 21.27
CA PHE A 293 -15.82 -32.32 20.55
C PHE A 293 -17.18 -32.48 19.88
N ASN A 294 -17.23 -33.25 18.81
CA ASN A 294 -18.43 -33.56 18.03
C ASN A 294 -19.24 -32.33 17.59
N LYS A 295 -18.56 -31.19 17.44
CA LYS A 295 -19.18 -29.89 17.11
C LYS A 295 -18.78 -29.43 15.72
N LYS A 296 -19.76 -28.94 14.94
CA LYS A 296 -19.52 -28.34 13.63
C LYS A 296 -19.10 -26.87 13.77
N TYR A 297 -18.04 -26.49 13.08
CA TYR A 297 -17.52 -25.13 13.02
C TYR A 297 -17.47 -24.64 11.58
N TYR A 298 -17.69 -23.35 11.39
CA TYR A 298 -17.64 -22.67 10.11
C TYR A 298 -16.44 -21.71 10.11
N PHE A 299 -15.76 -21.59 8.97
CA PHE A 299 -14.53 -20.81 8.83
C PHE A 299 -14.59 -19.97 7.57
N SER A 300 -14.02 -18.76 7.64
CA SER A 300 -13.80 -17.91 6.49
C SER A 300 -12.55 -17.06 6.74
N VAL A 301 -11.77 -16.81 5.69
CA VAL A 301 -10.52 -16.04 5.71
C VAL A 301 -10.61 -14.89 4.71
N ARG A 302 -9.97 -13.76 5.02
CA ARG A 302 -9.75 -12.67 4.07
C ARG A 302 -8.37 -12.06 4.28
N ALA A 303 -7.76 -11.58 3.20
CA ALA A 303 -6.57 -10.76 3.29
C ALA A 303 -6.92 -9.30 3.59
N PHE A 304 -5.98 -8.55 4.17
CA PHE A 304 -6.08 -7.11 4.33
C PHE A 304 -4.76 -6.41 3.96
N LYS A 305 -4.86 -5.16 3.52
CA LYS A 305 -3.73 -4.27 3.30
C LYS A 305 -3.94 -3.00 4.09
N SER A 306 -3.06 -2.72 5.07
CA SER A 306 -3.12 -1.50 5.89
C SER A 306 -3.19 -0.25 5.01
N ASN A 307 -4.00 0.72 5.40
CA ASN A 307 -4.25 1.99 4.71
C ASN A 307 -4.87 1.88 3.30
N ILE A 308 -5.21 0.66 2.84
CA ILE A 308 -5.85 0.41 1.55
C ILE A 308 -7.23 -0.22 1.73
N GLY A 309 -7.31 -1.28 2.55
CA GLY A 309 -8.56 -1.95 2.87
C GLY A 309 -8.51 -3.47 2.76
N ASP A 310 -9.67 -4.07 2.92
CA ASP A 310 -9.87 -5.51 3.06
C ASP A 310 -10.30 -6.19 1.76
N GLY A 311 -9.85 -7.43 1.62
CA GLY A 311 -10.38 -8.37 0.64
C GLY A 311 -11.79 -8.83 0.99
N LYS A 312 -12.48 -9.45 0.04
CA LYS A 312 -13.73 -10.16 0.34
C LYS A 312 -13.43 -11.43 1.13
N TRP A 313 -14.33 -11.80 2.07
CA TRP A 313 -14.27 -13.09 2.77
C TRP A 313 -14.29 -14.27 1.78
N SER A 314 -13.50 -15.30 2.07
CA SER A 314 -13.52 -16.55 1.34
C SER A 314 -14.93 -17.20 1.37
N LYS A 315 -15.16 -18.18 0.49
CA LYS A 315 -16.30 -19.10 0.67
C LYS A 315 -16.23 -19.72 2.07
N THR A 316 -17.34 -19.69 2.80
CA THR A 316 -17.44 -20.34 4.10
C THR A 316 -17.32 -21.84 3.93
N ILE A 317 -16.41 -22.46 4.67
CA ILE A 317 -16.30 -23.91 4.79
C ILE A 317 -16.80 -24.36 6.16
N SER A 318 -17.18 -25.63 6.29
CA SER A 318 -17.54 -26.24 7.57
C SER A 318 -16.75 -27.51 7.81
N LEU A 319 -16.32 -27.70 9.07
CA LEU A 319 -15.63 -28.89 9.54
C LEU A 319 -16.20 -29.29 10.89
N LYS A 320 -16.28 -30.60 11.13
CA LYS A 320 -16.76 -31.15 12.40
C LYS A 320 -15.60 -31.77 13.15
N THR A 321 -15.43 -31.43 14.42
CA THR A 321 -14.47 -32.04 15.31
C THR A 321 -14.84 -33.50 15.57
N GLU A 322 -13.86 -34.33 15.91
CA GLU A 322 -14.09 -35.73 16.23
C GLU A 322 -14.91 -35.89 17.53
N LYS A 323 -15.46 -37.04 17.76
CA LYS A 323 -16.11 -37.39 19.01
C LYS A 323 -15.09 -37.41 20.14
N LEU A 324 -15.52 -37.15 21.36
CA LEU A 324 -14.71 -37.31 22.55
C LEU A 324 -14.25 -38.79 22.67
N PRO A 325 -12.93 -39.04 22.72
CA PRO A 325 -12.41 -40.39 22.89
C PRO A 325 -12.61 -40.84 24.35
N ILE A 326 -13.76 -41.49 24.62
CA ILE A 326 -14.07 -42.01 25.94
C ILE A 326 -13.37 -43.37 26.12
N PRO A 327 -12.54 -43.59 27.16
CA PRO A 327 -11.99 -44.90 27.44
C PRO A 327 -13.10 -45.94 27.63
N THR A 328 -12.86 -47.18 27.20
CA THR A 328 -13.83 -48.28 27.39
C THR A 328 -14.05 -48.50 28.88
N LYS A 329 -15.25 -49.02 29.22
CA LYS A 329 -15.60 -49.39 30.57
C LYS A 329 -14.56 -50.38 31.12
N GLY A 330 -14.11 -50.18 32.36
CA GLY A 330 -13.21 -51.13 33.04
C GLY A 330 -13.84 -52.55 33.15
N PHE A 331 -13.00 -53.55 33.04
CA PHE A 331 -13.42 -54.94 33.14
C PHE A 331 -12.29 -55.80 33.68
N PHE A 332 -12.50 -56.44 34.83
CA PHE A 332 -11.53 -57.42 35.38
C PHE A 332 -11.57 -58.70 34.56
N THR A 333 -10.40 -59.19 34.16
CA THR A 333 -10.23 -60.44 33.44
C THR A 333 -9.87 -61.58 34.40
N GLU A 334 -9.14 -61.26 35.45
CA GLU A 334 -8.68 -62.24 36.42
C GLU A 334 -8.49 -61.60 37.82
N ILE A 335 -8.85 -62.37 38.85
CA ILE A 335 -8.59 -61.99 40.26
C ILE A 335 -8.06 -63.25 40.93
N ILE A 336 -6.82 -63.16 41.48
CA ILE A 336 -6.18 -64.26 42.16
C ILE A 336 -5.99 -63.84 43.62
N GLU A 337 -6.69 -64.51 44.53
CA GLU A 337 -6.65 -64.29 45.95
C GLU A 337 -5.56 -65.19 46.58
N LYS A 338 -4.67 -64.62 47.36
CA LYS A 338 -3.60 -65.30 48.09
C LYS A 338 -3.52 -64.78 49.56
N THR A 339 -2.92 -65.50 50.49
CA THR A 339 -2.85 -65.13 51.85
C THR A 339 -2.26 -63.75 52.15
N LYS A 340 -1.25 -63.32 51.40
CA LYS A 340 -0.57 -62.02 51.61
C LYS A 340 -0.86 -60.98 50.55
N SER A 341 -1.60 -61.32 49.45
CA SER A 341 -1.86 -60.41 48.37
C SER A 341 -2.99 -60.88 47.44
N ILE A 342 -3.62 -59.92 46.79
CA ILE A 342 -4.61 -60.17 45.71
C ILE A 342 -4.04 -59.63 44.43
N LYS A 343 -3.89 -60.43 43.40
CA LYS A 343 -3.50 -59.98 42.04
C LYS A 343 -4.75 -59.69 41.26
N LEU A 344 -4.83 -58.46 40.77
CA LEU A 344 -5.92 -57.97 39.90
C LEU A 344 -5.41 -57.85 38.49
N GLN A 345 -6.15 -58.31 37.55
CA GLN A 345 -5.87 -58.17 36.11
C GLN A 345 -7.12 -57.72 35.39
N TRP A 346 -6.95 -56.82 34.40
CA TRP A 346 -8.06 -56.26 33.63
C TRP A 346 -7.75 -56.20 32.16
N LYS A 347 -8.82 -55.99 31.32
CA LYS A 347 -8.68 -55.86 29.90
C LYS A 347 -7.91 -54.57 29.56
N LYS A 348 -6.87 -54.68 28.73
CA LYS A 348 -6.11 -53.54 28.23
C LYS A 348 -7.04 -52.59 27.44
N GLN A 349 -6.81 -51.29 27.63
CA GLN A 349 -7.46 -50.23 26.83
C GLN A 349 -6.73 -50.06 25.50
N SER A 350 -7.37 -49.34 24.55
CA SER A 350 -6.72 -48.94 23.31
C SER A 350 -5.64 -47.93 23.60
N SER A 351 -4.45 -48.07 23.02
CA SER A 351 -3.31 -47.19 23.29
C SER A 351 -3.40 -45.82 22.64
N LYS A 352 -4.28 -45.61 21.66
CA LYS A 352 -4.27 -44.39 20.85
C LYS A 352 -4.55 -43.11 21.62
N TYR A 353 -5.41 -43.15 22.64
CA TYR A 353 -5.79 -41.99 23.45
C TYR A 353 -5.71 -42.22 24.94
N ASP A 354 -5.65 -43.48 25.38
CA ASP A 354 -5.68 -43.83 26.78
C ASP A 354 -4.34 -43.56 27.45
N ALA A 355 -4.36 -43.00 28.67
CA ALA A 355 -3.17 -42.68 29.44
C ALA A 355 -2.86 -43.71 30.50
N GLY A 356 -3.84 -44.43 31.00
CA GLY A 356 -3.66 -45.41 32.04
C GLY A 356 -4.94 -45.83 32.72
N TYR A 357 -4.83 -46.29 33.98
CA TYR A 357 -5.92 -46.83 34.76
C TYR A 357 -5.99 -46.19 36.13
N MET A 358 -7.19 -46.11 36.67
CA MET A 358 -7.49 -45.83 38.05
C MET A 358 -8.15 -47.04 38.66
N ILE A 359 -7.61 -47.51 39.79
CA ILE A 359 -8.13 -48.60 40.59
C ILE A 359 -8.59 -48.01 41.89
N GLN A 360 -9.78 -48.37 42.36
CA GLN A 360 -10.24 -48.05 43.69
C GLN A 360 -10.52 -49.35 44.44
N TYR A 361 -10.16 -49.34 45.71
CA TYR A 361 -10.52 -50.39 46.65
C TYR A 361 -10.91 -49.79 48.00
N SER A 362 -11.87 -50.40 48.68
CA SER A 362 -12.42 -49.94 49.95
C SER A 362 -13.06 -51.14 50.67
N PRO A 363 -13.10 -51.14 51.99
CA PRO A 363 -13.95 -52.09 52.74
C PRO A 363 -15.46 -51.77 52.54
N ASP A 364 -15.79 -50.54 52.17
CA ASP A 364 -17.15 -50.14 51.89
C ASP A 364 -17.54 -50.41 50.41
N LYS A 365 -18.59 -51.23 50.21
CA LYS A 365 -19.16 -51.56 48.88
C LYS A 365 -19.61 -50.34 48.09
N LYS A 366 -20.00 -49.28 48.80
CA LYS A 366 -20.50 -48.02 48.16
C LYS A 366 -19.37 -47.03 47.83
N PHE A 367 -18.13 -47.32 48.26
CA PHE A 367 -16.98 -46.47 48.10
C PHE A 367 -17.20 -45.03 48.68
N LYS A 368 -17.80 -44.95 49.86
CA LYS A 368 -17.98 -43.70 50.58
C LYS A 368 -16.88 -43.47 51.58
N ASP A 369 -16.50 -44.54 52.30
CA ASP A 369 -15.51 -44.51 53.37
C ASP A 369 -14.27 -45.35 53.03
N ASP A 370 -13.11 -45.00 53.57
CA ASP A 370 -11.84 -45.67 53.42
C ASP A 370 -11.49 -46.05 51.95
N VAL A 371 -11.72 -45.11 51.04
CA VAL A 371 -11.45 -45.32 49.63
C VAL A 371 -10.02 -45.04 49.27
N GLU A 372 -9.31 -46.05 48.86
CA GLU A 372 -7.98 -45.90 48.32
C GLU A 372 -8.00 -45.90 46.78
N THR A 373 -7.26 -44.95 46.17
CA THR A 373 -7.14 -44.83 44.72
C THR A 373 -5.70 -44.98 44.25
N VAL A 374 -5.46 -45.92 43.38
CA VAL A 374 -4.16 -46.12 42.71
C VAL A 374 -4.29 -45.70 41.24
N THR A 375 -3.37 -44.83 40.81
CA THR A 375 -3.30 -44.39 39.41
C THR A 375 -2.09 -45.04 38.73
N ILE A 376 -2.37 -45.77 37.64
CA ILE A 376 -1.35 -46.39 36.79
C ILE A 376 -1.21 -45.56 35.51
N LYS A 377 -0.11 -44.82 35.39
CA LYS A 377 0.17 -43.89 34.25
C LYS A 377 0.71 -44.61 32.99
N LYS A 378 0.41 -45.90 32.82
CA LYS A 378 0.88 -46.68 31.66
C LYS A 378 -0.21 -47.63 31.18
N VAL A 379 -0.70 -47.40 29.98
CA VAL A 379 -1.82 -48.19 29.41
C VAL A 379 -1.45 -49.63 29.14
N SER A 380 -0.17 -49.96 28.97
CA SER A 380 0.31 -51.33 28.79
C SER A 380 0.30 -52.15 30.10
N LYS A 381 0.25 -51.50 31.26
CA LYS A 381 0.23 -52.14 32.55
C LYS A 381 -1.21 -52.44 32.99
N ASN A 382 -1.69 -53.67 32.78
CA ASN A 382 -3.05 -54.06 33.03
C ASN A 382 -3.19 -55.00 34.26
N SER A 383 -2.31 -54.91 35.21
CA SER A 383 -2.35 -55.65 36.46
C SER A 383 -1.90 -54.80 37.65
N PHE A 384 -2.39 -55.18 38.83
CA PHE A 384 -2.02 -54.57 40.11
C PHE A 384 -2.04 -55.62 41.19
N LYS A 385 -1.10 -55.54 42.16
CA LYS A 385 -1.01 -56.40 43.31
C LYS A 385 -1.42 -55.64 44.57
N LEU A 386 -2.59 -55.94 45.10
CA LEU A 386 -3.06 -55.43 46.37
C LEU A 386 -2.40 -56.23 47.50
N LYS A 387 -1.70 -55.56 48.42
CA LYS A 387 -1.07 -56.19 49.63
C LYS A 387 -2.09 -56.19 50.73
N LYS A 388 -2.03 -57.26 51.61
CA LYS A 388 -2.83 -57.38 52.82
C LYS A 388 -2.49 -56.25 53.79
N LYS A 389 -3.53 -55.59 54.32
CA LYS A 389 -3.42 -54.62 55.40
C LYS A 389 -3.85 -55.26 56.75
N PRO A 390 -3.25 -54.89 57.86
CA PRO A 390 -3.73 -55.35 59.18
C PRO A 390 -5.20 -54.93 59.38
N LYS A 391 -6.02 -55.79 59.92
CA LYS A 391 -7.43 -55.54 60.32
C LYS A 391 -8.50 -55.62 59.22
N THR A 392 -8.20 -55.83 57.91
CA THR A 392 -9.22 -55.91 56.87
C THR A 392 -9.15 -57.23 56.12
N LYS A 393 -10.23 -58.06 56.18
CA LYS A 393 -10.33 -59.35 55.46
C LYS A 393 -10.89 -59.23 54.08
N ASP A 394 -11.86 -58.29 53.86
CA ASP A 394 -12.63 -58.12 52.60
C ASP A 394 -12.41 -56.75 52.00
N TYR A 395 -12.27 -56.67 50.70
CA TYR A 395 -12.29 -55.43 49.94
C TYR A 395 -13.29 -55.48 48.79
N TYR A 396 -13.83 -54.30 48.46
CA TYR A 396 -14.54 -54.05 47.18
C TYR A 396 -13.60 -53.31 46.28
N ILE A 397 -13.53 -53.75 45.01
CA ILE A 397 -12.62 -53.22 44.01
C ILE A 397 -13.35 -52.82 42.75
N ARG A 398 -12.84 -51.76 42.09
CA ARG A 398 -13.28 -51.33 40.74
C ARG A 398 -12.11 -50.69 39.97
N VAL A 399 -12.15 -50.79 38.65
CA VAL A 399 -11.15 -50.23 37.73
C VAL A 399 -11.80 -49.45 36.62
N LYS A 400 -11.13 -48.35 36.18
CA LYS A 400 -11.47 -47.63 34.97
C LYS A 400 -10.25 -47.18 34.21
N GLY A 401 -10.37 -47.07 32.91
CA GLY A 401 -9.37 -46.34 32.07
C GLY A 401 -9.56 -44.85 32.20
N TYR A 402 -8.49 -44.08 31.95
CA TYR A 402 -8.55 -42.64 31.81
C TYR A 402 -7.64 -42.16 30.68
N ASN A 403 -7.95 -40.99 30.15
CA ASN A 403 -7.07 -40.27 29.25
C ASN A 403 -7.05 -38.77 29.62
N LYS A 404 -6.29 -37.97 28.88
CA LYS A 404 -6.13 -36.53 29.18
C LYS A 404 -7.42 -35.71 28.98
N TYR A 405 -8.46 -36.28 28.42
CA TYR A 405 -9.72 -35.56 28.13
C TYR A 405 -10.84 -35.96 29.09
N CYS A 406 -10.89 -37.22 29.52
CA CYS A 406 -11.93 -37.74 30.41
C CYS A 406 -11.56 -39.08 31.02
N ASN A 407 -12.36 -39.49 32.02
CA ASN A 407 -12.35 -40.83 32.60
C ASN A 407 -13.39 -41.71 31.92
N GLY A 408 -13.07 -42.98 31.79
CA GLY A 408 -14.02 -44.04 31.45
C GLY A 408 -14.98 -44.39 32.61
N LYS A 409 -15.97 -45.24 32.32
CA LYS A 409 -16.85 -45.78 33.37
C LYS A 409 -16.13 -46.79 34.21
N TRP A 410 -16.47 -46.85 35.51
CA TRP A 410 -15.98 -47.90 36.41
C TRP A 410 -16.46 -49.28 35.96
N SER A 411 -15.65 -50.32 36.24
CA SER A 411 -16.07 -51.70 36.15
C SER A 411 -17.24 -52.00 37.11
N LYS A 412 -17.87 -53.17 36.98
CA LYS A 412 -18.69 -53.71 38.06
C LYS A 412 -17.79 -53.87 39.30
N VAL A 413 -18.33 -53.59 40.49
CA VAL A 413 -17.67 -53.78 41.75
C VAL A 413 -17.50 -55.30 41.99
N LYS A 414 -16.32 -55.71 42.42
CA LYS A 414 -16.01 -57.05 42.81
C LYS A 414 -15.64 -57.08 44.30
N LYS A 415 -16.20 -58.01 45.03
CA LYS A 415 -15.76 -58.35 46.39
C LYS A 415 -14.56 -59.31 46.28
N VAL A 416 -13.52 -59.08 47.04
CA VAL A 416 -12.30 -59.89 47.08
C VAL A 416 -11.90 -60.12 48.49
N LYS A 417 -11.31 -61.30 48.80
CA LYS A 417 -10.87 -61.72 50.11
C LYS A 417 -9.40 -62.11 50.05
N PHE A 418 -8.68 -61.92 51.10
CA PHE A 418 -7.34 -62.59 51.29
C PHE A 418 -7.60 -64.03 51.67
N ALA A 419 -6.92 -64.94 50.95
CA ALA A 419 -6.99 -66.35 51.33
C ALA A 419 -6.52 -66.57 52.79
N ASP A 420 -7.10 -67.47 53.50
CA ASP A 420 -6.77 -67.84 54.86
C ASP A 420 -5.36 -68.41 54.99
#